data_a883ea5f270b31e56cffbd9360363d9e
#
_entry.id   a883ea5f270b31e56cffbd9360363d9e
#
_cell.length_a   1.000
_cell.length_b   1.000
_cell.length_c   1.000
_cell.angle_alpha   90.00
_cell.angle_beta   90.00
_cell.angle_gamma   90.00
#
_symmetry.space_group_name_H-M   'P 1'
#
loop_
_entity.id
_entity.type
_entity.pdbx_description
1 polymer ?
#
loop_
_entity_poly.entity_id
_entity_poly.type
_entity_poly.pdbx_seq_one_letter_code
_entity_poly.pdbx_strand_id
1 'polypeptide(L)'
;MSRSRQQAERSGRRAETLVAIYLQLKGYRILARRFRCPSGEVDLIARRGKTLVFVEVKQRQKATQGLEPVTARSEERILRTGETFLTQHPTYIEQGFALRYDLIVVTGKFSIDHRKDVFRGW
;
A
#
# COMPACT_ATOMS: atom_id res chain seq x y z
N MET A 1 -0.12 -0.17 27.70
CA MET A 1 0.07 0.71 26.53
C MET A 1 1.10 0.16 25.56
N SER A 2 2.36 0.00 25.97
CA SER A 2 3.41 -0.49 25.09
C SER A 2 3.15 -1.88 24.52
N ARG A 3 2.55 -2.79 25.30
CA ARG A 3 2.25 -4.15 24.86
C ARG A 3 1.21 -4.17 23.74
N SER A 4 0.17 -3.38 23.90
CA SER A 4 -0.89 -3.26 22.89
C SER A 4 -0.34 -2.67 21.57
N ARG A 5 0.52 -1.68 21.69
CA ARG A 5 1.18 -1.06 20.56
C ARG A 5 2.11 -2.04 19.83
N GLN A 6 2.88 -2.83 20.59
CA GLN A 6 3.75 -3.84 20.02
C GLN A 6 2.98 -4.93 19.28
N GLN A 7 1.85 -5.35 19.82
CA GLN A 7 0.98 -6.32 19.13
C GLN A 7 0.43 -5.76 17.83
N ALA A 8 0.00 -4.51 17.83
CA ALA A 8 -0.51 -3.86 16.63
C ALA A 8 0.60 -3.74 15.57
N GLU A 9 1.80 -3.39 15.97
CA GLU A 9 2.95 -3.30 15.06
C GLU A 9 3.31 -4.66 14.46
N ARG A 10 3.32 -5.70 15.25
CA ARG A 10 3.59 -7.07 14.78
C ARG A 10 2.53 -7.54 13.81
N SER A 11 1.26 -7.30 14.11
CA SER A 11 0.16 -7.63 13.22
C SER A 11 0.27 -6.90 11.89
N GLY A 12 0.61 -5.62 11.93
CA GLY A 12 0.81 -4.81 10.73
C GLY A 12 1.95 -5.35 9.87
N ARG A 13 3.06 -5.75 10.49
CA ARG A 13 4.20 -6.32 9.76
C ARG A 13 3.87 -7.66 9.14
N ARG A 14 3.13 -8.50 9.84
CA ARG A 14 2.67 -9.78 9.29
C ARG A 14 1.77 -9.57 8.10
N ALA A 15 0.82 -8.64 8.22
CA ALA A 15 -0.07 -8.31 7.12
C ALA A 15 0.70 -7.80 5.91
N GLU A 16 1.65 -6.90 6.10
CA GLU A 16 2.50 -6.39 5.02
C GLU A 16 3.30 -7.50 4.37
N THR A 17 3.88 -8.40 5.16
CA THR A 17 4.65 -9.53 4.64
C THR A 17 3.76 -10.47 3.83
N LEU A 18 2.58 -10.76 4.34
CA LEU A 18 1.63 -11.61 3.63
C LEU A 18 1.23 -10.97 2.29
N VAL A 19 0.96 -9.67 2.29
CA VAL A 19 0.60 -8.95 1.08
C VAL A 19 1.77 -8.91 0.09
N ALA A 20 3.00 -8.74 0.58
CA ALA A 20 4.19 -8.77 -0.28
C ALA A 20 4.32 -10.13 -0.98
N ILE A 21 4.12 -11.22 -0.25
CA ILE A 21 4.15 -12.57 -0.82
C ILE A 21 3.03 -12.74 -1.84
N TYR A 22 1.81 -12.33 -1.50
CA TYR A 22 0.66 -12.39 -2.38
C TYR A 22 0.94 -11.65 -3.70
N LEU A 23 1.48 -10.45 -3.63
CA LEU A 23 1.79 -9.66 -4.82
C LEU A 23 2.86 -10.35 -5.69
N GLN A 24 3.89 -10.90 -5.06
CA GLN A 24 4.92 -11.62 -5.79
C GLN A 24 4.36 -12.84 -6.52
N LEU A 25 3.45 -13.57 -5.89
CA LEU A 25 2.78 -14.70 -6.52
C LEU A 25 1.90 -14.26 -7.71
N LYS A 26 1.43 -13.02 -7.69
CA LYS A 26 0.66 -12.44 -8.80
C LYS A 26 1.54 -11.78 -9.87
N GLY A 27 2.84 -11.91 -9.76
CA GLY A 27 3.78 -11.39 -10.75
C GLY A 27 4.26 -9.98 -10.49
N TYR A 28 4.00 -9.43 -9.31
CA TYR A 28 4.51 -8.10 -8.96
C TYR A 28 5.92 -8.21 -8.39
N ARG A 29 6.73 -7.21 -8.67
CA ARG A 29 8.04 -7.05 -8.07
C ARG A 29 7.93 -5.99 -6.98
N ILE A 30 8.35 -6.31 -5.76
CA ILE A 30 8.33 -5.37 -4.66
C ILE A 30 9.54 -4.44 -4.79
N LEU A 31 9.29 -3.15 -4.87
CA LEU A 31 10.34 -2.13 -5.03
C LEU A 31 10.72 -1.49 -3.70
N ALA A 32 9.74 -1.31 -2.81
CA ALA A 32 9.99 -0.72 -1.50
C ALA A 32 8.95 -1.20 -0.50
N ARG A 33 9.37 -1.29 0.75
CA ARG A 33 8.49 -1.55 1.88
C ARG A 33 8.59 -0.37 2.83
N ARG A 34 7.44 0.14 3.30
CA ARG A 34 7.37 1.25 4.23
C ARG A 34 8.13 2.47 3.75
N PHE A 35 7.82 2.89 2.54
CA PHE A 35 8.41 4.12 2.03
C PHE A 35 7.88 5.32 2.83
N ARG A 36 8.78 6.06 3.45
CA ARG A 36 8.45 7.20 4.30
C ARG A 36 9.07 8.48 3.77
N CYS A 37 8.31 9.56 3.90
CA CYS A 37 8.79 10.90 3.59
C CYS A 37 8.01 11.90 4.47
N PRO A 38 8.37 13.20 4.45
CA PRO A 38 7.64 14.17 5.27
C PRO A 38 6.13 14.22 5.00
N SER A 39 5.69 13.88 3.79
CA SER A 39 4.27 13.89 3.42
C SER A 39 3.50 12.69 3.96
N GLY A 40 4.17 11.60 4.31
CA GLY A 40 3.50 10.41 4.81
C GLY A 40 4.24 9.12 4.53
N GLU A 41 3.50 8.01 4.52
CA GLU A 41 4.05 6.67 4.37
C GLU A 41 3.17 5.86 3.41
N VAL A 42 3.82 5.02 2.60
CA VAL A 42 3.16 4.01 1.76
C VAL A 42 3.69 2.65 2.17
N ASP A 43 2.79 1.71 2.43
CA ASP A 43 3.17 0.41 2.99
C ASP A 43 4.01 -0.43 2.04
N LEU A 44 3.62 -0.49 0.77
CA LEU A 44 4.36 -1.22 -0.25
C LEU A 44 4.32 -0.45 -1.57
N ILE A 45 5.42 -0.52 -2.31
CA ILE A 45 5.48 -0.04 -3.68
C ILE A 45 5.92 -1.21 -4.53
N ALA A 46 5.15 -1.51 -5.57
CA ALA A 46 5.39 -2.67 -6.42
C ALA A 46 5.21 -2.31 -7.89
N ARG A 47 5.72 -3.17 -8.77
CA ARG A 47 5.50 -3.01 -10.21
C ARG A 47 5.13 -4.34 -10.84
N ARG A 48 4.30 -4.27 -11.87
CA ARG A 48 4.03 -5.41 -12.75
C ARG A 48 3.94 -4.86 -14.17
N GLY A 49 4.82 -5.37 -15.05
CA GLY A 49 4.94 -4.77 -16.37
C GLY A 49 5.34 -3.30 -16.29
N LYS A 50 4.57 -2.43 -16.90
CA LYS A 50 4.75 -0.98 -16.84
C LYS A 50 3.71 -0.29 -15.96
N THR A 51 3.21 -0.98 -14.95
CA THR A 51 2.32 -0.40 -13.94
C THR A 51 3.05 -0.33 -12.62
N LEU A 52 3.13 0.85 -12.04
CA LEU A 52 3.66 1.09 -10.72
C LEU A 52 2.50 1.23 -9.76
N VAL A 53 2.53 0.46 -8.67
CA VAL A 53 1.42 0.37 -7.74
C VAL A 53 1.87 0.79 -6.35
N PHE A 54 1.15 1.74 -5.77
CA PHE A 54 1.32 2.15 -4.37
C PHE A 54 0.24 1.46 -3.57
N VAL A 55 0.64 0.67 -2.59
CA VAL A 55 -0.28 -0.22 -1.88
C VAL A 55 -0.39 0.19 -0.42
N GLU A 56 -1.62 0.39 0.03
CA GLU A 56 -1.91 0.52 1.45
C GLU A 56 -2.46 -0.80 1.96
N VAL A 57 -1.90 -1.28 3.07
CA VAL A 57 -2.29 -2.54 3.69
C VAL A 57 -3.09 -2.23 4.94
N LYS A 58 -4.30 -2.78 5.03
CA LYS A 58 -5.15 -2.68 6.21
C LYS A 58 -5.41 -4.07 6.75
N GLN A 59 -5.36 -4.20 8.06
CA GLN A 59 -5.73 -5.44 8.73
C GLN A 59 -7.03 -5.26 9.47
N ARG A 60 -7.93 -6.22 9.32
CA ARG A 60 -9.22 -6.26 10.01
C ARG A 60 -9.38 -7.63 10.65
N GLN A 61 -10.01 -7.67 11.80
CA GLN A 61 -10.26 -8.94 12.49
C GLN A 61 -11.39 -9.72 11.83
N LYS A 62 -12.39 -9.01 11.32
CA LYS A 62 -13.59 -9.61 10.71
C LYS A 62 -13.88 -8.93 9.40
N ALA A 63 -14.35 -9.71 8.42
CA ALA A 63 -14.75 -9.19 7.12
C ALA A 63 -15.94 -8.20 7.22
N THR A 64 -16.73 -8.31 8.29
CA THR A 64 -17.87 -7.43 8.53
C THR A 64 -17.48 -6.06 9.07
N GLN A 65 -16.24 -5.88 9.50
CA GLN A 65 -15.77 -4.56 9.89
C GLN A 65 -15.68 -3.67 8.65
N GLY A 66 -16.45 -2.60 8.65
CA GLY A 66 -16.46 -1.66 7.55
C GLY A 66 -15.09 -0.98 7.41
N LEU A 67 -14.73 -0.65 6.19
CA LEU A 67 -13.58 0.20 5.94
C LEU A 67 -14.04 1.64 6.12
N GLU A 68 -13.24 2.41 6.85
CA GLU A 68 -13.51 3.83 6.97
C GLU A 68 -13.35 4.49 5.60
N PRO A 69 -14.23 5.43 5.24
CA PRO A 69 -14.07 6.15 3.99
C PRO A 69 -12.70 6.84 3.97
N VAL A 70 -12.06 6.84 2.82
CA VAL A 70 -10.82 7.57 2.65
C VAL A 70 -11.15 9.05 2.60
N THR A 71 -10.57 9.82 3.51
CA THR A 71 -10.78 11.25 3.53
C THR A 71 -9.97 11.93 2.43
N ALA A 72 -10.42 13.09 1.96
CA ALA A 72 -9.69 13.89 0.98
C ALA A 72 -8.28 14.21 1.47
N ARG A 73 -8.13 14.46 2.77
CA ARG A 73 -6.83 14.76 3.38
C ARG A 73 -5.89 13.53 3.33
N SER A 74 -6.43 12.35 3.61
CA SER A 74 -5.68 11.10 3.54
C SER A 74 -5.24 10.81 2.11
N GLU A 75 -6.15 10.98 1.16
CA GLU A 75 -5.86 10.81 -0.26
C GLU A 75 -4.75 11.76 -0.72
N GLU A 76 -4.81 13.03 -0.34
CA GLU A 76 -3.80 14.01 -0.69
C GLU A 76 -2.42 13.62 -0.16
N ARG A 77 -2.35 13.17 1.09
CA ARG A 77 -1.08 12.73 1.69
C ARG A 77 -0.48 11.55 0.95
N ILE A 78 -1.28 10.59 0.58
CA ILE A 78 -0.86 9.40 -0.14
C ILE A 78 -0.35 9.78 -1.53
N LEU A 79 -1.06 10.64 -2.24
CA LEU A 79 -0.65 11.11 -3.56
C LEU A 79 0.68 11.86 -3.50
N ARG A 80 0.88 12.72 -2.50
CA ARG A 80 2.15 13.44 -2.31
C ARG A 80 3.30 12.50 -2.00
N THR A 81 3.05 11.48 -1.20
CA THR A 81 4.06 10.48 -0.88
C THR A 81 4.48 9.73 -2.14
N GLY A 82 3.53 9.36 -2.98
CA GLY A 82 3.82 8.74 -4.26
C GLY A 82 4.62 9.65 -5.19
N GLU A 83 4.28 10.93 -5.24
CA GLU A 83 5.03 11.91 -6.02
C GLU A 83 6.48 12.02 -5.55
N THR A 84 6.71 11.98 -4.25
CA THR A 84 8.06 12.01 -3.68
C THR A 84 8.86 10.81 -4.15
N PHE A 85 8.26 9.62 -4.13
CA PHE A 85 8.92 8.42 -4.64
C PHE A 85 9.29 8.59 -6.11
N LEU A 86 8.37 9.08 -6.94
CA LEU A 86 8.60 9.28 -8.36
C LEU A 86 9.69 10.32 -8.64
N THR A 87 9.76 11.36 -7.83
CA THR A 87 10.81 12.37 -7.93
C THR A 87 12.18 11.76 -7.66
N GLN A 88 12.26 10.84 -6.70
CA GLN A 88 13.50 10.13 -6.38
C GLN A 88 13.85 9.05 -7.41
N HIS A 89 12.87 8.62 -8.20
CA HIS A 89 13.02 7.56 -9.19
C HIS A 89 12.41 8.00 -10.54
N PRO A 90 13.01 8.99 -11.19
CA PRO A 90 12.38 9.62 -12.38
C PRO A 90 12.25 8.67 -13.57
N THR A 91 12.99 7.58 -13.59
CA THR A 91 12.95 6.59 -14.67
C THR A 91 11.53 6.08 -14.94
N TYR A 92 10.71 5.93 -13.90
CA TYR A 92 9.33 5.43 -14.08
C TYR A 92 8.48 6.39 -14.90
N ILE A 93 8.60 7.69 -14.62
CA ILE A 93 7.88 8.69 -15.42
C ILE A 93 8.44 8.74 -16.85
N GLU A 94 9.76 8.76 -16.97
CA GLU A 94 10.42 8.82 -18.30
C GLU A 94 10.04 7.63 -19.18
N GLN A 95 9.88 6.46 -18.59
CA GLN A 95 9.51 5.25 -19.33
C GLN A 95 8.00 5.10 -19.50
N GLY A 96 7.21 6.05 -19.05
CA GLY A 96 5.77 6.05 -19.28
C GLY A 96 4.99 5.04 -18.48
N PHE A 97 5.44 4.74 -17.25
CA PHE A 97 4.71 3.82 -16.36
C PHE A 97 3.34 4.37 -16.01
N ALA A 98 2.33 3.51 -16.04
CA ALA A 98 1.04 3.82 -15.45
C ALA A 98 1.16 3.78 -13.93
N LEU A 99 0.40 4.64 -13.25
CA LEU A 99 0.39 4.71 -11.79
C LEU A 99 -0.96 4.23 -11.28
N ARG A 100 -0.93 3.45 -10.21
CA ARG A 100 -2.15 2.91 -9.63
C ARG A 100 -2.01 2.87 -8.11
N TYR A 101 -3.10 3.19 -7.43
CA TYR A 101 -3.18 3.13 -5.97
C TYR A 101 -4.12 2.00 -5.57
N ASP A 102 -3.61 1.05 -4.82
CA ASP A 102 -4.37 -0.12 -4.40
C ASP A 102 -4.50 -0.16 -2.88
N LEU A 103 -5.63 -0.67 -2.43
CA LEU A 103 -5.87 -0.99 -1.02
C LEU A 103 -5.97 -2.51 -0.90
N ILE A 104 -5.19 -3.10 -0.03
CA ILE A 104 -5.26 -4.53 0.23
C ILE A 104 -5.62 -4.74 1.69
N VAL A 105 -6.75 -5.39 1.91
CA VAL A 105 -7.27 -5.66 3.25
C VAL A 105 -7.02 -7.12 3.60
N VAL A 106 -6.35 -7.33 4.71
CA VAL A 106 -6.11 -8.68 5.26
C VAL A 106 -7.11 -8.89 6.38
N THR A 107 -7.94 -9.91 6.25
CA THR A 107 -8.94 -10.28 7.26
C THR A 107 -8.54 -11.60 7.90
N GLY A 108 -8.49 -11.65 9.22
CA GLY A 108 -8.01 -12.83 9.93
C GLY A 108 -6.56 -13.10 9.61
N LYS A 109 -6.20 -14.36 9.35
CA LYS A 109 -4.80 -14.75 9.12
C LYS A 109 -4.37 -14.72 7.66
N PHE A 110 -5.28 -15.07 6.74
CA PHE A 110 -4.89 -15.32 5.34
C PHE A 110 -5.86 -14.78 4.30
N SER A 111 -6.98 -14.21 4.70
CA SER A 111 -7.98 -13.71 3.75
C SER A 111 -7.55 -12.36 3.20
N ILE A 112 -7.39 -12.27 1.89
CA ILE A 112 -6.92 -11.05 1.22
C ILE A 112 -8.00 -10.52 0.29
N ASP A 113 -8.34 -9.24 0.47
CA ASP A 113 -9.23 -8.51 -0.41
C ASP A 113 -8.42 -7.41 -1.09
N HIS A 114 -8.14 -7.57 -2.37
CA HIS A 114 -7.33 -6.64 -3.15
C HIS A 114 -8.23 -5.71 -3.95
N ARG A 115 -8.27 -4.45 -3.55
CA ARG A 115 -9.06 -3.39 -4.20
C ARG A 115 -8.12 -2.52 -5.02
N LYS A 116 -8.24 -2.63 -6.33
CA LYS A 116 -7.37 -1.93 -7.26
C LYS A 116 -7.90 -0.54 -7.57
N ASP A 117 -6.98 0.39 -7.78
CA ASP A 117 -7.27 1.71 -8.32
C ASP A 117 -8.27 2.49 -7.46
N VAL A 118 -8.00 2.54 -6.15
CA VAL A 118 -8.92 3.16 -5.19
C VAL A 118 -8.86 4.69 -5.19
N PHE A 119 -7.77 5.28 -5.71
CA PHE A 119 -7.65 6.72 -5.86
C PHE A 119 -7.45 7.05 -7.33
N ARG A 120 -8.21 7.98 -7.83
CA ARG A 120 -8.14 8.40 -9.23
C ARG A 120 -7.67 9.85 -9.35
N GLY A 121 -6.73 10.24 -8.52
CA GLY A 121 -6.21 11.59 -8.47
C GLY A 121 -5.05 11.88 -9.41
N TRP A 122 -4.66 10.92 -10.19
CA TRP A 122 -3.53 11.08 -11.09
C TRP A 122 -3.89 11.91 -12.32
#